data_b6e6a63fcb9fbe222eec4d5f71a6375d
#
_entry.id   b6e6a63fcb9fbe222eec4d5f71a6375d
#
_cell.length_a   1.000
_cell.length_b   1.000
_cell.length_c   1.000
_cell.angle_alpha   90.00
_cell.angle_beta   90.00
_cell.angle_gamma   90.00
#
_symmetry.space_group_name_H-M   'P 1'
#
loop_
_entity.id
_entity.type
_entity.pdbx_description
1 polymer ?
#
loop_
_entity_poly.entity_id
_entity_poly.type
_entity_poly.pdbx_seq_one_letter_code
_entity_poly.pdbx_strand_id
1 'polypeptide(L)'
;MAENNTLLRHFFAPGADADPEGRFGLNSKSRRRRMREIVGIVGKHRALEGFTPEEFRAMLEDLGPSFVKIGQTLSTRSEILPKVFCEELTKLQTECDPLPFDEMLAALDKEFGGRRKEIFAEIDSKPLGSASLAQVHRAVLTSGESVAIKIQRPGVKATMALDIDIMRTLARRASRYMKGEQMLDLRAVVEEMWAT
;
A
#
# COMPACT_ATOMS: atom_id res chain seq x y z
N MET A 1 3.61 -29.50 13.10
CA MET A 1 3.60 -28.88 11.75
C MET A 1 2.25 -28.92 11.02
N ALA A 2 1.33 -29.85 11.28
CA ALA A 2 0.04 -29.94 10.59
C ALA A 2 -1.03 -28.94 11.07
N GLU A 3 -1.02 -28.54 12.33
CA GLU A 3 -2.04 -27.64 12.92
C GLU A 3 -1.93 -26.19 12.44
N ASN A 4 -0.71 -25.67 12.19
CA ASN A 4 -0.50 -24.31 11.70
C ASN A 4 -1.06 -24.09 10.28
N ASN A 5 -1.10 -25.14 9.46
CA ASN A 5 -1.62 -25.03 8.08
C ASN A 5 -3.17 -24.94 8.06
N THR A 6 -3.84 -25.45 9.09
CA THR A 6 -5.30 -25.40 9.23
C THR A 6 -5.76 -24.00 9.67
N LEU A 7 -5.02 -23.35 10.57
CA LEU A 7 -5.29 -21.97 11.00
C LEU A 7 -5.15 -21.00 9.83
N LEU A 8 -4.07 -21.07 9.05
CA LEU A 8 -3.87 -20.25 7.86
C LEU A 8 -5.02 -20.42 6.85
N ARG A 9 -5.44 -21.64 6.58
CA ARG A 9 -6.56 -21.91 5.65
C ARG A 9 -7.86 -21.27 6.10
N HIS A 10 -8.13 -21.22 7.41
CA HIS A 10 -9.35 -20.60 7.97
C HIS A 10 -9.30 -19.06 7.89
N PHE A 11 -8.13 -18.46 8.15
CA PHE A 11 -7.93 -17.02 8.05
C PHE A 11 -8.03 -16.52 6.59
N PHE A 12 -7.52 -17.29 5.64
CA PHE A 12 -7.39 -16.88 4.24
C PHE A 12 -8.48 -17.41 3.29
N ALA A 13 -9.54 -18.04 3.82
CA ALA A 13 -10.66 -18.46 2.98
C ALA A 13 -11.38 -17.26 2.34
N PRO A 14 -11.75 -17.28 1.05
CA PRO A 14 -12.34 -16.14 0.36
C PRO A 14 -13.68 -15.74 0.98
N GLY A 15 -13.80 -14.48 1.39
CA GLY A 15 -15.05 -13.85 1.78
C GLY A 15 -15.70 -13.10 0.61
N ALA A 16 -17.01 -12.92 0.66
CA ALA A 16 -17.83 -12.49 -0.48
C ALA A 16 -17.88 -10.96 -0.72
N ASP A 17 -17.21 -10.12 0.08
CA ASP A 17 -17.47 -8.67 0.11
C ASP A 17 -16.28 -7.87 -0.44
N ALA A 18 -15.98 -8.03 -1.74
CA ALA A 18 -14.97 -7.21 -2.40
C ALA A 18 -15.65 -6.21 -3.35
N ASP A 19 -15.42 -4.91 -3.12
CA ASP A 19 -15.79 -3.80 -4.00
C ASP A 19 -17.28 -3.75 -4.38
N PRO A 20 -18.21 -3.44 -3.43
CA PRO A 20 -19.64 -3.40 -3.70
C PRO A 20 -20.03 -2.33 -4.74
N GLU A 21 -19.15 -1.39 -5.06
CA GLU A 21 -19.40 -0.32 -6.01
C GLU A 21 -18.65 -0.46 -7.35
N GLY A 22 -17.82 -1.51 -7.53
CA GLY A 22 -17.08 -1.77 -8.78
C GLY A 22 -16.10 -0.67 -9.20
N ARG A 23 -15.80 0.29 -8.30
CA ARG A 23 -14.99 1.49 -8.62
C ARG A 23 -13.58 1.18 -9.06
N PHE A 24 -13.01 0.06 -8.60
CA PHE A 24 -11.61 -0.29 -8.84
C PHE A 24 -11.44 -1.54 -9.72
N GLY A 25 -12.53 -2.10 -10.25
CA GLY A 25 -12.50 -3.32 -11.06
C GLY A 25 -11.96 -4.54 -10.29
N LEU A 26 -12.10 -4.55 -8.95
CA LEU A 26 -11.60 -5.61 -8.09
C LEU A 26 -12.44 -6.88 -8.29
N ASN A 27 -11.89 -7.81 -9.06
CA ASN A 27 -12.54 -9.09 -9.26
C ASN A 27 -12.00 -10.17 -8.31
N SER A 28 -12.78 -11.22 -8.11
CA SER A 28 -12.44 -12.32 -7.21
C SER A 28 -11.12 -13.04 -7.62
N LYS A 29 -10.74 -13.01 -8.89
CA LYS A 29 -9.49 -13.60 -9.39
C LYS A 29 -8.27 -12.78 -8.97
N SER A 30 -8.31 -11.47 -9.11
CA SER A 30 -7.24 -10.55 -8.66
C SER A 30 -7.05 -10.66 -7.15
N ARG A 31 -8.15 -10.65 -6.39
CA ARG A 31 -8.15 -10.79 -4.94
C ARG A 31 -7.53 -12.11 -4.48
N ARG A 32 -7.89 -13.25 -5.10
CA ARG A 32 -7.31 -14.56 -4.75
C ARG A 32 -5.83 -14.63 -5.11
N ARG A 33 -5.40 -14.01 -6.21
CA ARG A 33 -3.99 -13.95 -6.60
C ARG A 33 -3.20 -13.16 -5.55
N ARG A 34 -3.66 -11.94 -5.21
CA ARG A 34 -2.99 -11.08 -4.23
C ARG A 34 -2.96 -11.70 -2.84
N MET A 35 -4.05 -12.34 -2.43
CA MET A 35 -4.10 -13.08 -1.16
C MET A 35 -3.05 -14.20 -1.10
N ARG A 36 -2.87 -14.98 -2.20
CA ARG A 36 -1.84 -16.03 -2.24
C ARG A 36 -0.43 -15.46 -2.17
N GLU A 37 -0.20 -14.33 -2.82
CA GLU A 37 1.06 -13.61 -2.75
C GLU A 37 1.36 -13.16 -1.31
N ILE A 38 0.42 -12.50 -0.65
CA ILE A 38 0.54 -12.08 0.76
C ILE A 38 0.85 -13.29 1.66
N VAL A 39 0.07 -14.38 1.52
CA VAL A 39 0.29 -15.61 2.31
C VAL A 39 1.68 -16.20 2.05
N GLY A 40 2.14 -16.18 0.81
CA GLY A 40 3.48 -16.66 0.45
C GLY A 40 4.58 -15.84 1.11
N ILE A 41 4.46 -14.52 1.10
CA ILE A 41 5.43 -13.60 1.73
C ILE A 41 5.42 -13.77 3.25
N VAL A 42 4.23 -13.76 3.88
CA VAL A 42 4.08 -13.99 5.32
C VAL A 42 4.67 -15.34 5.76
N GLY A 43 4.47 -16.38 4.94
CA GLY A 43 5.05 -17.70 5.17
C GLY A 43 6.57 -17.72 5.03
N LYS A 44 7.13 -17.03 4.02
CA LYS A 44 8.57 -16.87 3.80
C LYS A 44 9.27 -16.25 5.03
N HIS A 45 8.64 -15.24 5.62
CA HIS A 45 9.15 -14.54 6.81
C HIS A 45 8.79 -15.23 8.13
N ARG A 46 8.23 -16.45 8.11
CA ARG A 46 7.89 -17.25 9.30
C ARG A 46 7.07 -16.48 10.34
N ALA A 47 6.21 -15.59 9.90
CA ALA A 47 5.46 -14.63 10.73
C ALA A 47 4.71 -15.24 11.92
N LEU A 48 4.37 -16.54 11.88
CA LEU A 48 3.68 -17.25 12.96
C LEU A 48 4.63 -17.71 14.08
N GLU A 49 5.93 -17.65 13.86
CA GLU A 49 6.96 -18.02 14.85
C GLU A 49 7.43 -16.80 15.67
N GLY A 50 6.97 -15.62 15.30
CA GLY A 50 7.40 -14.33 15.83
C GLY A 50 8.36 -13.61 14.88
N PHE A 51 8.53 -12.31 15.08
CA PHE A 51 9.44 -11.48 14.29
C PHE A 51 10.48 -10.79 15.16
N THR A 52 11.67 -10.62 14.61
CA THR A 52 12.52 -9.50 15.00
C THR A 52 12.00 -8.21 14.33
N PRO A 53 12.34 -7.02 14.84
CA PRO A 53 11.97 -5.76 14.19
C PRO A 53 12.44 -5.69 12.73
N GLU A 54 13.63 -6.20 12.41
CA GLU A 54 14.21 -6.22 11.07
C GLU A 54 13.43 -7.14 10.12
N GLU A 55 13.05 -8.33 10.58
CA GLU A 55 12.24 -9.27 9.80
C GLU A 55 10.85 -8.69 9.51
N PHE A 56 10.27 -7.99 10.49
CA PHE A 56 8.99 -7.32 10.30
C PHE A 56 9.07 -6.23 9.24
N ARG A 57 10.11 -5.37 9.29
CA ARG A 57 10.36 -4.36 8.26
C ARG A 57 10.54 -5.00 6.88
N ALA A 58 11.40 -6.01 6.77
CA ALA A 58 11.67 -6.70 5.50
C ALA A 58 10.40 -7.36 4.92
N MET A 59 9.53 -7.91 5.77
CA MET A 59 8.24 -8.44 5.34
C MET A 59 7.33 -7.35 4.76
N LEU A 60 7.26 -6.17 5.38
CA LEU A 60 6.46 -5.05 4.87
C LEU A 60 7.00 -4.54 3.52
N GLU A 61 8.33 -4.51 3.35
CA GLU A 61 8.98 -4.18 2.07
C GLU A 61 8.63 -5.20 0.97
N ASP A 62 8.72 -6.50 1.27
CA ASP A 62 8.36 -7.57 0.34
C ASP A 62 6.85 -7.55 -0.01
N LEU A 63 5.98 -7.17 0.93
CA LEU A 63 4.54 -7.02 0.71
C LEU A 63 4.19 -5.84 -0.21
N GLY A 64 5.08 -4.86 -0.29
CA GLY A 64 5.00 -3.76 -1.25
C GLY A 64 4.39 -2.46 -0.72
N PRO A 65 4.14 -1.49 -1.62
CA PRO A 65 3.90 -0.08 -1.29
C PRO A 65 2.79 0.18 -0.27
N SER A 66 1.69 -0.56 -0.33
CA SER A 66 0.57 -0.43 0.62
C SER A 66 1.02 -0.75 2.05
N PHE A 67 1.80 -1.82 2.21
CA PHE A 67 2.28 -2.27 3.51
C PHE A 67 3.45 -1.44 4.02
N VAL A 68 4.31 -0.94 3.13
CA VAL A 68 5.33 0.06 3.47
C VAL A 68 4.68 1.31 4.06
N LYS A 69 3.61 1.80 3.44
CA LYS A 69 2.86 2.97 3.96
C LYS A 69 2.25 2.70 5.34
N ILE A 70 1.72 1.49 5.58
CA ILE A 70 1.25 1.07 6.90
C ILE A 70 2.40 1.09 7.91
N GLY A 71 3.53 0.48 7.56
CA GLY A 71 4.70 0.46 8.44
C GLY A 71 5.18 1.86 8.81
N GLN A 72 5.17 2.80 7.86
CA GLN A 72 5.49 4.21 8.12
C GLN A 72 4.49 4.86 9.08
N THR A 73 3.20 4.57 8.96
CA THR A 73 2.20 5.05 9.92
C THR A 73 2.42 4.43 11.30
N LEU A 74 2.70 3.12 11.36
CA LEU A 74 2.96 2.39 12.60
C LEU A 74 4.27 2.82 13.27
N SER A 75 5.26 3.33 12.54
CA SER A 75 6.53 3.80 13.11
C SER A 75 6.36 4.93 14.14
N THR A 76 5.26 5.68 14.04
CA THR A 76 4.93 6.78 14.97
C THR A 76 3.94 6.38 16.07
N ARG A 77 3.53 5.11 16.12
CA ARG A 77 2.46 4.59 16.99
C ARG A 77 3.01 3.64 18.06
N SER A 78 3.75 4.20 19.01
CA SER A 78 4.34 3.42 20.13
C SER A 78 3.28 2.84 21.10
N GLU A 79 2.04 3.31 21.02
CA GLU A 79 0.90 2.75 21.72
C GLU A 79 0.40 1.41 21.11
N ILE A 80 0.74 1.16 19.84
CA ILE A 80 0.33 -0.05 19.11
C ILE A 80 1.46 -1.08 19.05
N LEU A 81 2.70 -0.61 18.81
CA LEU A 81 3.88 -1.44 18.66
C LEU A 81 4.96 -1.13 19.70
N PRO A 82 5.72 -2.13 20.16
CA PRO A 82 6.89 -1.88 20.99
C PRO A 82 7.86 -0.89 20.31
N LYS A 83 8.49 -0.03 21.11
CA LYS A 83 9.35 1.05 20.63
C LYS A 83 10.44 0.58 19.66
N VAL A 84 11.04 -0.58 19.91
CA VAL A 84 12.08 -1.18 19.05
C VAL A 84 11.56 -1.46 17.61
N PHE A 85 10.29 -1.84 17.47
CA PHE A 85 9.66 -2.00 16.15
C PHE A 85 9.41 -0.65 15.49
N CYS A 86 8.91 0.34 16.25
CA CYS A 86 8.70 1.69 15.71
C CYS A 86 10.01 2.29 15.19
N GLU A 87 11.11 2.19 15.95
CA GLU A 87 12.43 2.65 15.56
C GLU A 87 12.92 1.96 14.27
N GLU A 88 12.74 0.65 14.14
CA GLU A 88 13.13 -0.08 12.94
C GLU A 88 12.28 0.32 11.73
N LEU A 89 10.97 0.52 11.90
CA LEU A 89 10.06 0.94 10.83
C LEU A 89 10.35 2.35 10.30
N THR A 90 11.04 3.22 11.05
CA THR A 90 11.49 4.52 10.52
C THR A 90 12.47 4.38 9.37
N LYS A 91 13.14 3.22 9.25
CA LYS A 91 14.08 2.91 8.17
C LYS A 91 13.40 2.45 6.87
N LEU A 92 12.07 2.27 6.87
CA LEU A 92 11.33 1.94 5.65
C LEU A 92 11.58 3.00 4.59
N GLN A 93 12.25 2.58 3.51
CA GLN A 93 12.64 3.48 2.43
C GLN A 93 11.41 4.05 1.73
N THR A 94 11.41 5.36 1.56
CA THR A 94 10.40 6.09 0.78
C THR A 94 10.84 6.29 -0.66
N GLU A 95 12.15 6.33 -0.90
CA GLU A 95 12.74 6.56 -2.21
C GLU A 95 12.73 5.29 -3.06
N CYS A 96 12.25 5.43 -4.28
CA CYS A 96 12.23 4.38 -5.29
C CYS A 96 12.79 4.92 -6.59
N ASP A 97 13.32 4.02 -7.42
CA ASP A 97 13.74 4.39 -8.76
C ASP A 97 12.61 5.10 -9.52
N PRO A 98 12.91 6.21 -10.18
CA PRO A 98 11.93 6.91 -10.99
C PRO A 98 11.37 6.01 -12.10
N LEU A 99 10.08 6.13 -12.37
CA LEU A 99 9.49 5.60 -13.59
C LEU A 99 10.06 6.34 -14.81
N PRO A 100 10.16 5.67 -15.96
CA PRO A 100 10.47 6.33 -17.22
C PRO A 100 9.54 7.51 -17.48
N PHE A 101 10.10 8.61 -17.99
CA PHE A 101 9.35 9.85 -18.20
C PHE A 101 8.14 9.67 -19.10
N ASP A 102 8.26 8.82 -20.13
CA ASP A 102 7.16 8.52 -21.06
C ASP A 102 5.98 7.80 -20.38
N GLU A 103 6.26 6.90 -19.43
CA GLU A 103 5.21 6.24 -18.64
C GLU A 103 4.48 7.24 -17.75
N MET A 104 5.22 8.17 -17.17
CA MET A 104 4.67 9.25 -16.36
C MET A 104 3.80 10.20 -17.21
N LEU A 105 4.25 10.58 -18.41
CA LEU A 105 3.47 11.38 -19.34
C LEU A 105 2.18 10.67 -19.77
N ALA A 106 2.26 9.35 -20.03
CA ALA A 106 1.09 8.55 -20.39
C ALA A 106 0.06 8.50 -19.25
N ALA A 107 0.52 8.45 -17.98
CA ALA A 107 -0.36 8.52 -16.82
C ALA A 107 -1.08 9.88 -16.73
N LEU A 108 -0.39 10.98 -16.98
CA LEU A 108 -0.99 12.32 -17.05
C LEU A 108 -1.96 12.45 -18.22
N ASP A 109 -1.59 11.98 -19.39
CA ASP A 109 -2.48 12.04 -20.57
C ASP A 109 -3.79 11.28 -20.33
N LYS A 110 -3.72 10.15 -19.63
CA LYS A 110 -4.90 9.38 -19.24
C LYS A 110 -5.78 10.17 -18.25
N GLU A 111 -5.18 10.82 -17.24
CA GLU A 111 -5.91 11.58 -16.23
C GLU A 111 -6.60 12.82 -16.83
N PHE A 112 -5.90 13.52 -17.71
CA PHE A 112 -6.41 14.74 -18.35
C PHE A 112 -7.12 14.51 -19.70
N GLY A 113 -7.41 13.26 -20.07
CA GLY A 113 -8.10 12.92 -21.31
C GLY A 113 -7.37 13.42 -22.56
N GLY A 114 -6.03 13.37 -22.58
CA GLY A 114 -5.18 13.82 -23.66
C GLY A 114 -4.91 15.34 -23.69
N ARG A 115 -5.54 16.12 -22.79
CA ARG A 115 -5.42 17.60 -22.77
C ARG A 115 -4.26 18.12 -21.94
N ARG A 116 -3.26 17.29 -21.61
CA ARG A 116 -2.09 17.67 -20.81
C ARG A 116 -1.39 18.93 -21.33
N LYS A 117 -1.22 19.04 -22.66
CA LYS A 117 -0.55 20.18 -23.31
C LYS A 117 -1.37 21.50 -23.23
N GLU A 118 -2.65 21.44 -22.94
CA GLU A 118 -3.47 22.63 -22.70
C GLU A 118 -3.28 23.19 -21.29
N ILE A 119 -2.80 22.36 -20.36
CA ILE A 119 -2.62 22.68 -18.95
C ILE A 119 -1.16 23.01 -18.65
N PHE A 120 -0.23 22.18 -19.13
CA PHE A 120 1.19 22.30 -18.86
C PHE A 120 1.93 22.73 -20.12
N ALA A 121 2.61 23.87 -20.05
CA ALA A 121 3.53 24.34 -21.09
C ALA A 121 4.82 23.51 -21.10
N GLU A 122 5.31 23.14 -19.90
CA GLU A 122 6.54 22.37 -19.73
C GLU A 122 6.41 21.46 -18.50
N ILE A 123 7.07 20.29 -18.55
CA ILE A 123 7.22 19.37 -17.41
C ILE A 123 8.67 18.88 -17.43
N ASP A 124 9.38 19.10 -16.33
CA ASP A 124 10.75 18.62 -16.18
C ASP A 124 10.80 17.10 -16.23
N SER A 125 11.68 16.54 -17.06
CA SER A 125 11.85 15.09 -17.19
C SER A 125 12.46 14.45 -15.93
N LYS A 126 13.31 15.21 -15.21
CA LYS A 126 13.91 14.75 -13.95
C LYS A 126 12.97 15.01 -12.80
N PRO A 127 12.56 13.98 -12.02
CA PRO A 127 11.71 14.19 -10.87
C PRO A 127 12.44 14.95 -9.75
N LEU A 128 11.68 15.74 -8.99
CA LEU A 128 12.12 16.35 -7.73
C LEU A 128 12.22 15.29 -6.61
N GLY A 129 11.43 14.23 -6.72
CA GLY A 129 11.43 13.09 -5.81
C GLY A 129 10.61 11.94 -6.37
N SER A 130 10.99 10.72 -6.02
CA SER A 130 10.31 9.50 -6.44
C SER A 130 10.12 8.58 -5.24
N ALA A 131 8.87 8.20 -4.99
CA ALA A 131 8.48 7.33 -3.89
C ALA A 131 7.69 6.12 -4.41
N SER A 132 7.40 5.17 -3.52
CA SER A 132 6.71 3.93 -3.86
C SER A 132 5.31 4.13 -4.46
N LEU A 133 4.62 5.22 -4.12
CA LEU A 133 3.26 5.52 -4.56
C LEU A 133 3.17 6.58 -5.65
N ALA A 134 4.17 7.49 -5.75
CA ALA A 134 4.12 8.64 -6.65
C ALA A 134 5.51 9.20 -6.95
N GLN A 135 5.61 9.98 -8.02
CA GLN A 135 6.75 10.88 -8.28
C GLN A 135 6.26 12.32 -8.29
N VAL A 136 7.19 13.24 -7.98
CA VAL A 136 6.94 14.67 -8.02
C VAL A 136 7.83 15.29 -9.10
N HIS A 137 7.24 16.06 -9.98
CA HIS A 137 7.96 16.81 -11.02
C HIS A 137 7.66 18.29 -10.93
N ARG A 138 8.62 19.11 -11.33
CA ARG A 138 8.38 20.51 -11.59
C ARG A 138 7.66 20.64 -12.92
N ALA A 139 6.71 21.55 -13.01
CA ALA A 139 6.02 21.88 -14.24
C ALA A 139 5.75 23.38 -14.33
N VAL A 140 5.51 23.87 -15.52
CA VAL A 140 5.06 25.23 -15.80
C VAL A 140 3.68 25.12 -16.43
N LEU A 141 2.70 25.79 -15.87
CA LEU A 141 1.36 25.87 -16.43
C LEU A 141 1.35 26.77 -17.67
N THR A 142 0.34 26.61 -18.51
CA THR A 142 0.13 27.52 -19.67
C THR A 142 -0.12 28.96 -19.26
N SER A 143 -0.52 29.22 -18.01
CA SER A 143 -0.60 30.56 -17.39
C SER A 143 0.75 31.17 -17.05
N GLY A 144 1.84 30.39 -17.12
CA GLY A 144 3.20 30.79 -16.76
C GLY A 144 3.61 30.49 -15.30
N GLU A 145 2.70 29.94 -14.48
CA GLU A 145 2.99 29.61 -13.09
C GLU A 145 3.86 28.34 -12.97
N SER A 146 4.87 28.36 -12.12
CA SER A 146 5.67 27.18 -11.77
C SER A 146 5.01 26.40 -10.64
N VAL A 147 4.79 25.11 -10.84
CA VAL A 147 4.11 24.22 -9.88
C VAL A 147 4.89 22.92 -9.66
N ALA A 148 4.65 22.26 -8.55
CA ALA A 148 5.05 20.88 -8.33
C ALA A 148 3.85 19.96 -8.54
N ILE A 149 3.96 19.02 -9.48
CA ILE A 149 2.92 18.05 -9.76
C ILE A 149 3.27 16.70 -9.16
N LYS A 150 2.36 16.14 -8.36
CA LYS A 150 2.50 14.79 -7.80
C LYS A 150 1.71 13.82 -8.66
N ILE A 151 2.41 12.90 -9.28
CA ILE A 151 1.86 11.95 -10.23
C ILE A 151 1.90 10.56 -9.60
N GLN A 152 0.74 9.95 -9.39
CA GLN A 152 0.65 8.60 -8.84
C GLN A 152 1.15 7.57 -9.85
N ARG A 153 1.88 6.56 -9.35
CA ARG A 153 2.34 5.46 -10.20
C ARG A 153 1.15 4.69 -10.78
N PRO A 154 1.22 4.26 -12.05
CA PRO A 154 0.15 3.48 -12.68
C PRO A 154 -0.20 2.23 -11.86
N GLY A 155 -1.48 1.97 -11.67
CA GLY A 155 -1.99 0.80 -10.96
C GLY A 155 -1.95 0.87 -9.42
N VAL A 156 -1.25 1.83 -8.82
CA VAL A 156 -1.13 1.96 -7.35
C VAL A 156 -2.48 2.04 -6.67
N LYS A 157 -3.40 2.87 -7.17
CA LYS A 157 -4.77 2.98 -6.60
C LYS A 157 -5.49 1.63 -6.52
N ALA A 158 -5.45 0.85 -7.60
CA ALA A 158 -6.09 -0.45 -7.66
C ALA A 158 -5.43 -1.47 -6.71
N THR A 159 -4.10 -1.48 -6.64
CA THR A 159 -3.36 -2.35 -5.72
C THR A 159 -3.64 -1.99 -4.28
N MET A 160 -3.60 -0.70 -3.93
CA MET A 160 -3.92 -0.24 -2.57
C MET A 160 -5.36 -0.57 -2.16
N ALA A 161 -6.34 -0.33 -3.04
CA ALA A 161 -7.73 -0.68 -2.79
C ALA A 161 -7.89 -2.18 -2.52
N LEU A 162 -7.19 -3.02 -3.29
CA LEU A 162 -7.20 -4.47 -3.14
C LEU A 162 -6.56 -4.90 -1.81
N ASP A 163 -5.41 -4.34 -1.46
CA ASP A 163 -4.70 -4.63 -0.23
C ASP A 163 -5.52 -4.23 1.00
N ILE A 164 -6.14 -3.04 0.96
CA ILE A 164 -7.03 -2.54 2.03
C ILE A 164 -8.25 -3.45 2.19
N ASP A 165 -8.89 -3.88 1.11
CA ASP A 165 -10.03 -4.82 1.18
C ASP A 165 -9.61 -6.15 1.81
N ILE A 166 -8.45 -6.68 1.43
CA ILE A 166 -7.87 -7.87 2.03
C ILE A 166 -7.63 -7.66 3.53
N MET A 167 -6.96 -6.56 3.91
CA MET A 167 -6.67 -6.24 5.31
C MET A 167 -7.94 -6.06 6.16
N ARG A 168 -8.95 -5.35 5.65
CA ARG A 168 -10.25 -5.21 6.31
C ARG A 168 -10.91 -6.58 6.55
N THR A 169 -10.81 -7.47 5.58
CA THR A 169 -11.36 -8.83 5.71
C THR A 169 -10.59 -9.64 6.76
N LEU A 170 -9.26 -9.55 6.78
CA LEU A 170 -8.42 -10.22 7.78
C LEU A 170 -8.68 -9.66 9.18
N ALA A 171 -8.74 -8.34 9.34
CA ALA A 171 -9.05 -7.69 10.61
C ALA A 171 -10.42 -8.12 11.15
N ARG A 172 -11.47 -8.14 10.30
CA ARG A 172 -12.82 -8.63 10.69
C ARG A 172 -12.82 -10.10 11.12
N ARG A 173 -11.97 -10.93 10.55
CA ARG A 173 -11.86 -12.34 10.94
C ARG A 173 -11.07 -12.50 12.23
N ALA A 174 -9.96 -11.80 12.37
CA ALA A 174 -9.14 -11.81 13.55
C ALA A 174 -9.93 -11.35 14.79
N SER A 175 -10.81 -10.34 14.66
CA SER A 175 -11.65 -9.86 15.77
C SER A 175 -12.61 -10.89 16.36
N ARG A 176 -12.90 -11.99 15.65
CA ARG A 176 -13.72 -13.09 16.18
C ARG A 176 -12.94 -14.00 17.12
N TYR A 177 -11.62 -14.01 17.02
CA TYR A 177 -10.74 -14.90 17.79
C TYR A 177 -9.91 -14.16 18.84
N MET A 178 -9.69 -12.84 18.65
CA MET A 178 -8.92 -12.00 19.56
C MET A 178 -9.86 -11.06 20.32
N LYS A 179 -9.88 -11.18 21.64
CA LYS A 179 -10.62 -10.26 22.54
C LYS A 179 -9.61 -9.23 23.06
N GLY A 180 -9.77 -7.94 22.74
CA GLY A 180 -8.96 -6.88 23.33
C GLY A 180 -8.94 -5.57 22.54
N GLU A 181 -8.55 -4.49 23.20
CA GLU A 181 -8.49 -3.11 22.65
C GLU A 181 -7.52 -2.97 21.47
N GLN A 182 -6.44 -3.77 21.41
CA GLN A 182 -5.42 -3.73 20.37
C GLN A 182 -5.94 -3.95 18.93
N MET A 183 -7.09 -4.61 18.77
CA MET A 183 -7.72 -4.82 17.46
C MET A 183 -8.42 -3.59 16.88
N LEU A 184 -8.93 -2.71 17.76
CA LEU A 184 -9.56 -1.46 17.34
C LEU A 184 -8.53 -0.51 16.68
N ASP A 185 -7.30 -0.52 17.18
CA ASP A 185 -6.24 0.35 16.70
C ASP A 185 -5.74 -0.02 15.29
N LEU A 186 -5.57 -1.32 14.99
CA LEU A 186 -5.20 -1.77 13.64
C LEU A 186 -6.28 -1.42 12.58
N ARG A 187 -7.53 -1.47 12.97
CA ARG A 187 -8.64 -1.09 12.09
C ARG A 187 -8.65 0.41 11.82
N ALA A 188 -8.39 1.21 12.86
CA ALA A 188 -8.25 2.66 12.74
C ALA A 188 -7.08 3.04 11.83
N VAL A 189 -5.92 2.38 11.95
CA VAL A 189 -4.75 2.59 11.09
C VAL A 189 -5.06 2.31 9.61
N VAL A 190 -5.79 1.21 9.33
CA VAL A 190 -6.19 0.87 7.94
C VAL A 190 -7.16 1.90 7.37
N GLU A 191 -8.10 2.42 8.18
CA GLU A 191 -9.05 3.45 7.74
C GLU A 191 -8.37 4.82 7.56
N GLU A 192 -7.45 5.20 8.45
CA GLU A 192 -6.66 6.43 8.33
C GLU A 192 -5.83 6.47 7.04
N MET A 193 -5.26 5.32 6.65
CA MET A 193 -4.54 5.19 5.39
C MET A 193 -5.42 5.45 4.15
N TRP A 194 -6.68 5.10 4.22
CA TRP A 194 -7.61 5.31 3.11
C TRP A 194 -8.03 6.77 2.96
N ALA A 195 -8.01 7.53 4.06
CA ALA A 195 -8.40 8.93 4.08
C ALA A 195 -7.30 9.90 3.58
N THR A 196 -6.06 9.40 3.37
CA THR A 196 -4.89 10.19 2.92
C THR A 196 -4.57 9.95 1.47
#